data_c5d4cb6fd3061f37923251ba588ad279
#
_entry.id   c5d4cb6fd3061f37923251ba588ad279
#
_cell.length_a   1.000
_cell.length_b   1.000
_cell.length_c   1.000
_cell.angle_alpha   90.00
_cell.angle_beta   90.00
_cell.angle_gamma   90.00
#
_symmetry.space_group_name_H-M   'P 1'
#
loop_
_entity.id
_entity.type
_entity.pdbx_description
1 polymer ?
#
loop_
_entity_poly.entity_id
_entity_poly.type
_entity_poly.pdbx_seq_one_letter_code
_entity_poly.pdbx_strand_id
1 'polypeptide(L)'
;MKDLFLNEKKTWASLLFLCLASRLFGTIYYIEDPDSLRFALGVLDYDVSKMQPHFPAYPVFCFIVKVFHFVTGRYALSFSLVGGLATFAIIYFTLKIARIKVVESFGLALVFILFFNPLLWLMANRYMPDLLGVALCLSACFFVSKRNKMTAQIGFLIAGLLLGVRLSYAPIILPSLLWCLWTSKDRRWLLGAGIAGIVVWLMPLVYITGWDSLVAAGQMQTAGHFGEFGGTVSTEPDYDFRATKLLEGLWADGFGLYWLGRHWVTMGAAIMLLGMIAMCWQDLFDRFNKISLRNSLFWGCVLYLTWIFFFQNVIYKSRHVLPLIPILSLLPAYFIAQLNFRKRVFRAVALCFLGCYSYATLHLVVQHKKPSAIAQVYNYLNDMNAQNLHVASTPLIKYYLAAQGIKAEFIPIESRDDISRLEKTEDSMQLVVIGSPLNNKIPQSKRTFYHNPYVNRMWSELSVYEY
;
A
#
# COMPACT_ATOMS: atom_id res chain seq x y z
N MET A 1 26.88 -23.52 21.06
CA MET A 1 25.53 -23.11 20.58
C MET A 1 25.43 -21.62 20.19
N LYS A 2 26.37 -20.75 20.61
CA LYS A 2 26.35 -19.32 20.20
C LYS A 2 26.71 -19.10 18.72
N ASP A 3 27.54 -19.93 18.14
CA ASP A 3 28.02 -19.71 16.77
C ASP A 3 27.12 -20.29 15.66
N LEU A 4 26.18 -21.17 15.98
CA LEU A 4 25.30 -21.79 14.99
C LEU A 4 24.13 -20.89 14.56
N PHE A 5 23.70 -19.94 15.38
CA PHE A 5 22.57 -19.05 15.07
C PHE A 5 22.96 -17.70 14.47
N LEU A 6 24.22 -17.36 14.38
CA LEU A 6 24.69 -16.00 14.20
C LEU A 6 25.53 -15.76 12.93
N ASN A 7 25.44 -16.63 11.95
CA ASN A 7 26.02 -16.32 10.64
C ASN A 7 25.08 -15.33 9.91
N GLU A 8 25.47 -14.06 9.89
CA GLU A 8 24.67 -12.98 9.30
C GLU A 8 24.18 -13.30 7.87
N LYS A 9 25.00 -13.95 7.05
CA LYS A 9 24.64 -14.36 5.67
C LYS A 9 23.51 -15.40 5.66
N LYS A 10 23.56 -16.39 6.57
CA LYS A 10 22.51 -17.41 6.68
C LYS A 10 21.20 -16.77 7.18
N THR A 11 21.29 -15.83 8.13
CA THR A 11 20.12 -15.07 8.63
C THR A 11 19.44 -14.31 7.49
N TRP A 12 20.20 -13.62 6.64
CA TRP A 12 19.65 -12.90 5.49
C TRP A 12 19.02 -13.83 4.46
N ALA A 13 19.66 -14.97 4.14
CA ALA A 13 19.10 -15.96 3.22
C ALA A 13 17.80 -16.57 3.77
N SER A 14 17.76 -16.93 5.06
CA SER A 14 16.55 -17.43 5.72
C SER A 14 15.45 -16.40 5.74
N LEU A 15 15.76 -15.13 5.99
CA LEU A 15 14.78 -14.06 5.99
C LEU A 15 14.21 -13.81 4.59
N LEU A 16 15.03 -13.84 3.54
CA LEU A 16 14.56 -13.76 2.15
C LEU A 16 13.60 -14.91 1.84
N PHE A 17 13.97 -16.13 2.18
CA PHE A 17 13.13 -17.31 2.00
C PHE A 17 11.78 -17.15 2.76
N LEU A 18 11.82 -16.73 4.02
CA LEU A 18 10.63 -16.53 4.83
C LEU A 18 9.72 -15.42 4.25
N CYS A 19 10.30 -14.32 3.77
CA CYS A 19 9.53 -13.26 3.11
C CYS A 19 8.83 -13.77 1.85
N LEU A 20 9.51 -14.53 1.00
CA LEU A 20 8.93 -15.11 -0.20
C LEU A 20 7.87 -16.16 0.13
N ALA A 21 8.21 -17.16 0.93
CA ALA A 21 7.32 -18.26 1.28
C ALA A 21 6.03 -17.78 1.97
N SER A 22 6.15 -16.86 2.94
CA SER A 22 4.98 -16.35 3.67
C SER A 22 4.05 -15.51 2.79
N ARG A 23 4.59 -14.73 1.85
CA ARG A 23 3.75 -13.93 0.93
C ARG A 23 3.13 -14.81 -0.16
N LEU A 24 3.83 -15.82 -0.64
CA LEU A 24 3.23 -16.83 -1.51
C LEU A 24 2.09 -17.60 -0.80
N PHE A 25 2.27 -17.94 0.47
CA PHE A 25 1.19 -18.57 1.27
C PHE A 25 0.00 -17.63 1.49
N GLY A 26 0.25 -16.32 1.62
CA GLY A 26 -0.76 -15.27 1.76
C GLY A 26 -1.40 -14.82 0.44
N THR A 27 -1.06 -15.41 -0.70
CA THR A 27 -1.55 -15.00 -2.04
C THR A 27 -3.07 -14.96 -2.09
N ILE A 28 -3.61 -13.85 -2.64
CA ILE A 28 -5.03 -13.71 -2.98
C ILE A 28 -5.23 -14.05 -4.46
N TYR A 29 -6.25 -14.84 -4.77
CA TYR A 29 -6.53 -15.33 -6.13
C TYR A 29 -7.75 -14.64 -6.76
N TYR A 30 -8.15 -13.53 -6.21
CA TYR A 30 -9.23 -12.69 -6.73
C TYR A 30 -8.70 -11.26 -6.92
N ILE A 31 -9.38 -10.48 -7.73
CA ILE A 31 -9.08 -9.05 -7.92
C ILE A 31 -9.81 -8.26 -6.84
N GLU A 32 -9.06 -7.54 -6.01
CA GLU A 32 -9.59 -6.97 -4.77
C GLU A 32 -10.42 -5.70 -4.98
N ASP A 33 -10.02 -4.89 -5.95
CA ASP A 33 -10.61 -3.59 -6.24
C ASP A 33 -10.29 -3.11 -7.68
N PRO A 34 -10.91 -2.03 -8.18
CA PRO A 34 -10.64 -1.51 -9.51
C PRO A 34 -9.18 -1.09 -9.77
N ASP A 35 -8.47 -0.61 -8.74
CA ASP A 35 -7.05 -0.27 -8.91
C ASP A 35 -6.23 -1.56 -9.14
N SER A 36 -6.48 -2.62 -8.36
CA SER A 36 -5.88 -3.95 -8.55
C SER A 36 -6.18 -4.53 -9.92
N LEU A 37 -7.40 -4.35 -10.42
CA LEU A 37 -7.80 -4.77 -11.77
C LEU A 37 -6.97 -4.06 -12.85
N ARG A 38 -6.83 -2.74 -12.75
CA ARG A 38 -6.04 -1.94 -13.68
C ARG A 38 -4.58 -2.40 -13.77
N PHE A 39 -3.98 -2.78 -12.63
CA PHE A 39 -2.64 -3.34 -12.62
C PHE A 39 -2.58 -4.75 -13.20
N ALA A 40 -3.54 -5.62 -12.89
CA ALA A 40 -3.61 -6.96 -13.47
C ALA A 40 -3.73 -6.92 -14.99
N LEU A 41 -4.61 -6.06 -15.52
CA LEU A 41 -4.76 -5.84 -16.95
C LEU A 41 -3.50 -5.23 -17.57
N GLY A 42 -2.88 -4.26 -16.91
CA GLY A 42 -1.64 -3.62 -17.36
C GLY A 42 -0.43 -4.54 -17.44
N VAL A 43 -0.45 -5.68 -16.75
CA VAL A 43 0.57 -6.73 -16.89
C VAL A 43 0.40 -7.49 -18.22
N LEU A 44 -0.83 -7.68 -18.67
CA LEU A 44 -1.12 -8.37 -19.95
C LEU A 44 -1.03 -7.40 -21.13
N ASP A 45 -1.88 -6.37 -21.11
CA ASP A 45 -2.01 -5.35 -22.15
C ASP A 45 -1.76 -3.97 -21.51
N TYR A 46 -0.51 -3.52 -21.60
CA TYR A 46 -0.11 -2.24 -21.04
C TYR A 46 -0.57 -1.10 -21.95
N ASP A 47 -1.63 -0.39 -21.55
CA ASP A 47 -2.19 0.71 -22.30
C ASP A 47 -2.78 1.78 -21.36
N VAL A 48 -2.09 2.89 -21.20
CA VAL A 48 -2.49 3.99 -20.30
C VAL A 48 -3.79 4.67 -20.78
N SER A 49 -4.06 4.66 -22.10
CA SER A 49 -5.29 5.22 -22.65
C SER A 49 -6.53 4.43 -22.25
N LYS A 50 -6.38 3.13 -21.99
CA LYS A 50 -7.42 2.23 -21.46
C LYS A 50 -7.43 2.16 -19.93
N MET A 51 -6.63 3.00 -19.24
CA MET A 51 -6.40 2.90 -17.79
C MET A 51 -5.78 1.57 -17.33
N GLN A 52 -4.91 0.97 -18.14
CA GLN A 52 -4.21 -0.30 -17.90
C GLN A 52 -2.69 -0.10 -17.82
N PRO A 53 -2.16 0.45 -16.70
CA PRO A 53 -2.83 1.06 -15.55
C PRO A 53 -3.19 2.55 -15.79
N HIS A 54 -3.88 3.15 -14.81
CA HIS A 54 -4.15 4.59 -14.81
C HIS A 54 -2.85 5.42 -14.65
N PHE A 55 -2.89 6.71 -15.00
CA PHE A 55 -1.77 7.63 -14.76
C PHE A 55 -1.38 7.64 -13.25
N PRO A 56 -0.08 7.70 -12.88
CA PRO A 56 1.09 7.96 -13.70
C PRO A 56 1.73 6.71 -14.38
N ALA A 57 0.95 5.77 -14.83
CA ALA A 57 1.34 4.65 -15.68
C ALA A 57 2.17 3.53 -15.02
N TYR A 58 2.94 3.80 -13.99
CA TYR A 58 3.72 2.83 -13.18
C TYR A 58 4.60 1.86 -14.02
N PRO A 59 5.32 2.32 -15.06
CA PRO A 59 5.93 1.45 -16.07
C PRO A 59 6.96 0.48 -15.49
N VAL A 60 7.78 0.93 -14.55
CA VAL A 60 8.80 0.06 -13.91
C VAL A 60 8.14 -1.04 -13.09
N PHE A 61 7.07 -0.73 -12.37
CA PHE A 61 6.33 -1.73 -11.61
C PHE A 61 5.69 -2.77 -12.51
N CYS A 62 4.94 -2.34 -13.52
CA CYS A 62 4.26 -3.25 -14.47
C CYS A 62 5.27 -4.14 -15.20
N PHE A 63 6.42 -3.58 -15.61
CA PHE A 63 7.48 -4.35 -16.23
C PHE A 63 8.04 -5.44 -15.31
N ILE A 64 8.36 -5.10 -14.05
CA ILE A 64 8.85 -6.07 -13.08
C ILE A 64 7.82 -7.19 -12.87
N VAL A 65 6.55 -6.86 -12.63
CA VAL A 65 5.49 -7.86 -12.45
C VAL A 65 5.31 -8.71 -13.72
N LYS A 66 5.40 -8.11 -14.91
CA LYS A 66 5.32 -8.83 -16.20
C LYS A 66 6.43 -9.87 -16.35
N VAL A 67 7.66 -9.57 -15.91
CA VAL A 67 8.78 -10.52 -15.89
C VAL A 67 8.45 -11.73 -15.00
N PHE A 68 7.92 -11.49 -13.80
CA PHE A 68 7.49 -12.59 -12.92
C PHE A 68 6.27 -13.33 -13.49
N HIS A 69 5.36 -12.64 -14.15
CA HIS A 69 4.19 -13.25 -14.80
C HIS A 69 4.59 -14.19 -15.94
N PHE A 70 5.61 -13.82 -16.69
CA PHE A 70 6.17 -14.69 -17.74
C PHE A 70 6.62 -16.05 -17.19
N VAL A 71 7.16 -16.07 -15.95
CA VAL A 71 7.63 -17.31 -15.31
C VAL A 71 6.48 -18.07 -14.62
N THR A 72 5.56 -17.36 -13.96
CA THR A 72 4.54 -17.98 -13.10
C THR A 72 3.25 -18.32 -13.85
N GLY A 73 2.96 -17.64 -14.96
CA GLY A 73 1.70 -17.72 -15.70
C GLY A 73 0.47 -17.20 -14.93
N ARG A 74 0.65 -16.67 -13.69
CA ARG A 74 -0.45 -16.25 -12.81
C ARG A 74 -0.13 -14.91 -12.15
N TYR A 75 -1.02 -13.90 -12.32
CA TYR A 75 -0.82 -12.59 -11.67
C TYR A 75 -0.65 -12.71 -10.16
N ALA A 76 -1.56 -13.47 -9.50
CA ALA A 76 -1.58 -13.62 -8.05
C ALA A 76 -0.20 -13.99 -7.48
N LEU A 77 0.47 -14.96 -8.09
CA LEU A 77 1.82 -15.39 -7.71
C LEU A 77 2.86 -14.32 -8.03
N SER A 78 2.73 -13.66 -9.19
CA SER A 78 3.68 -12.62 -9.63
C SER A 78 3.69 -11.43 -8.68
N PHE A 79 2.51 -10.91 -8.33
CA PHE A 79 2.39 -9.82 -7.36
C PHE A 79 2.90 -10.22 -5.98
N SER A 80 2.57 -11.43 -5.51
CA SER A 80 3.03 -11.93 -4.21
C SER A 80 4.55 -12.15 -4.15
N LEU A 81 5.19 -12.59 -5.24
CA LEU A 81 6.65 -12.69 -5.33
C LEU A 81 7.31 -11.31 -5.26
N VAL A 82 6.83 -10.36 -6.04
CA VAL A 82 7.30 -8.96 -6.00
C VAL A 82 7.09 -8.37 -4.60
N GLY A 83 5.93 -8.62 -3.97
CA GLY A 83 5.64 -8.20 -2.60
C GLY A 83 6.57 -8.84 -1.57
N GLY A 84 6.91 -10.11 -1.72
CA GLY A 84 7.88 -10.82 -0.86
C GLY A 84 9.29 -10.25 -0.97
N LEU A 85 9.77 -9.99 -2.19
CA LEU A 85 11.06 -9.33 -2.45
C LEU A 85 11.07 -7.90 -1.89
N ALA A 86 10.01 -7.14 -2.10
CA ALA A 86 9.88 -5.79 -1.56
C ALA A 86 9.89 -5.79 -0.02
N THR A 87 9.19 -6.73 0.62
CA THR A 87 9.22 -6.89 2.09
C THR A 87 10.63 -7.15 2.60
N PHE A 88 11.36 -8.07 1.97
CA PHE A 88 12.74 -8.34 2.32
C PHE A 88 13.62 -7.09 2.15
N ALA A 89 13.50 -6.39 1.02
CA ALA A 89 14.26 -5.17 0.76
C ALA A 89 13.95 -4.06 1.78
N ILE A 90 12.68 -3.89 2.17
CA ILE A 90 12.27 -2.94 3.22
C ILE A 90 12.99 -3.27 4.53
N ILE A 91 12.95 -4.51 4.98
CA ILE A 91 13.62 -4.95 6.22
C ILE A 91 15.14 -4.72 6.11
N TYR A 92 15.73 -5.14 5.00
CA TYR A 92 17.16 -5.01 4.77
C TYR A 92 17.63 -3.56 4.82
N PHE A 93 17.00 -2.69 4.02
CA PHE A 93 17.42 -1.29 3.93
C PHE A 93 17.07 -0.48 5.19
N THR A 94 15.98 -0.80 5.89
CA THR A 94 15.67 -0.17 7.19
C THR A 94 16.78 -0.45 8.21
N LEU A 95 17.20 -1.70 8.35
CA LEU A 95 18.32 -2.09 9.23
C LEU A 95 19.62 -1.40 8.82
N LYS A 96 19.93 -1.38 7.52
CA LYS A 96 21.17 -0.75 7.01
C LYS A 96 21.18 0.77 7.18
N ILE A 97 20.05 1.46 7.00
CA ILE A 97 19.91 2.90 7.25
C ILE A 97 20.09 3.20 8.75
N ALA A 98 19.43 2.42 9.59
CA ALA A 98 19.52 2.56 11.05
C ALA A 98 20.88 2.08 11.63
N ARG A 99 21.74 1.44 10.81
CA ARG A 99 23.03 0.86 11.21
C ARG A 99 22.90 -0.20 12.31
N ILE A 100 21.84 -1.00 12.25
CA ILE A 100 21.55 -2.07 13.20
C ILE A 100 21.91 -3.40 12.57
N LYS A 101 22.59 -4.28 13.31
CA LYS A 101 22.87 -5.65 12.85
C LYS A 101 21.64 -6.53 13.04
N VAL A 102 21.33 -7.35 12.04
CA VAL A 102 20.16 -8.24 12.05
C VAL A 102 20.17 -9.24 13.21
N VAL A 103 21.34 -9.62 13.69
CA VAL A 103 21.54 -10.62 14.76
C VAL A 103 21.48 -10.03 16.18
N GLU A 104 21.48 -8.73 16.33
CA GLU A 104 21.34 -8.05 17.63
C GLU A 104 19.85 -8.04 18.08
N SER A 105 19.60 -7.96 19.39
CA SER A 105 18.23 -7.95 19.94
C SER A 105 17.34 -6.86 19.31
N PHE A 106 17.89 -5.68 19.08
CA PHE A 106 17.18 -4.61 18.39
C PHE A 106 16.89 -4.96 16.92
N GLY A 107 17.85 -5.57 16.22
CA GLY A 107 17.68 -6.00 14.84
C GLY A 107 16.61 -7.08 14.72
N LEU A 108 16.64 -8.09 15.59
CA LEU A 108 15.62 -9.15 15.62
C LEU A 108 14.23 -8.62 15.93
N ALA A 109 14.11 -7.69 16.89
CA ALA A 109 12.84 -7.03 17.20
C ALA A 109 12.31 -6.23 16.00
N LEU A 110 13.18 -5.49 15.31
CA LEU A 110 12.80 -4.72 14.12
C LEU A 110 12.40 -5.62 12.95
N VAL A 111 13.14 -6.72 12.72
CA VAL A 111 12.77 -7.75 11.73
C VAL A 111 11.39 -8.29 12.03
N PHE A 112 11.11 -8.66 13.29
CA PHE A 112 9.82 -9.19 13.68
C PHE A 112 8.69 -8.19 13.44
N ILE A 113 8.86 -6.95 13.89
CA ILE A 113 7.85 -5.89 13.71
C ILE A 113 7.58 -5.63 12.24
N LEU A 114 8.60 -5.51 11.39
CA LEU A 114 8.42 -5.27 9.96
C LEU A 114 7.85 -6.48 9.22
N PHE A 115 8.28 -7.70 9.58
CA PHE A 115 7.81 -8.92 8.96
C PHE A 115 6.33 -9.17 9.24
N PHE A 116 5.89 -8.97 10.50
CA PHE A 116 4.50 -9.10 10.93
C PHE A 116 3.71 -7.79 10.89
N ASN A 117 4.25 -6.73 10.26
CA ASN A 117 3.46 -5.51 10.12
C ASN A 117 2.23 -5.76 9.25
N PRO A 118 1.00 -5.47 9.75
CA PRO A 118 -0.22 -5.81 9.03
C PRO A 118 -0.34 -5.09 7.69
N LEU A 119 -0.05 -3.78 7.64
CA LEU A 119 -0.15 -3.01 6.39
C LEU A 119 0.90 -3.45 5.37
N LEU A 120 2.16 -3.69 5.79
CA LEU A 120 3.21 -4.22 4.90
C LEU A 120 2.83 -5.60 4.38
N TRP A 121 2.23 -6.46 5.21
CA TRP A 121 1.85 -7.81 4.77
C TRP A 121 0.68 -7.79 3.78
N LEU A 122 -0.40 -7.08 4.10
CA LEU A 122 -1.56 -6.98 3.20
C LEU A 122 -1.16 -6.38 1.86
N MET A 123 -0.37 -5.28 1.88
CA MET A 123 0.11 -4.64 0.65
C MET A 123 1.07 -5.50 -0.17
N ALA A 124 1.75 -6.50 0.43
CA ALA A 124 2.61 -7.43 -0.29
C ALA A 124 1.83 -8.41 -1.18
N ASN A 125 0.55 -8.64 -0.87
CA ASN A 125 -0.32 -9.55 -1.63
C ASN A 125 -1.32 -8.82 -2.52
N ARG A 126 -1.45 -7.49 -2.40
CA ARG A 126 -2.26 -6.67 -3.31
C ARG A 126 -1.56 -6.49 -4.65
N TYR A 127 -2.36 -6.33 -5.68
CA TYR A 127 -1.84 -6.05 -7.03
C TYR A 127 -1.58 -4.54 -7.16
N MET A 128 -0.56 -4.05 -6.40
CA MET A 128 -0.28 -2.63 -6.20
C MET A 128 1.22 -2.32 -6.17
N PRO A 129 1.64 -1.14 -6.66
CA PRO A 129 3.05 -0.73 -6.72
C PRO A 129 3.62 -0.25 -5.38
N ASP A 130 2.76 0.00 -4.39
CA ASP A 130 3.07 0.75 -3.16
C ASP A 130 4.25 0.14 -2.40
N LEU A 131 4.26 -1.17 -2.18
CA LEU A 131 5.29 -1.84 -1.38
C LEU A 131 6.66 -1.83 -2.07
N LEU A 132 6.69 -2.09 -3.38
CA LEU A 132 7.92 -1.98 -4.17
C LEU A 132 8.44 -0.53 -4.17
N GLY A 133 7.53 0.44 -4.22
CA GLY A 133 7.88 1.86 -4.09
C GLY A 133 8.59 2.16 -2.77
N VAL A 134 8.10 1.63 -1.63
CA VAL A 134 8.77 1.79 -0.33
C VAL A 134 10.16 1.15 -0.34
N ALA A 135 10.29 -0.05 -0.90
CA ALA A 135 11.57 -0.74 -1.01
C ALA A 135 12.60 0.08 -1.81
N LEU A 136 12.21 0.62 -2.96
CA LEU A 136 13.08 1.49 -3.77
C LEU A 136 13.38 2.82 -3.07
N CYS A 137 12.41 3.43 -2.38
CA CYS A 137 12.61 4.63 -1.60
C CYS A 137 13.70 4.44 -0.53
N LEU A 138 13.59 3.40 0.29
CA LEU A 138 14.59 3.09 1.32
C LEU A 138 15.94 2.74 0.71
N SER A 139 15.97 1.98 -0.40
CA SER A 139 17.23 1.67 -1.08
C SER A 139 17.93 2.93 -1.61
N ALA A 140 17.18 3.83 -2.26
CA ALA A 140 17.71 5.12 -2.72
C ALA A 140 18.29 5.93 -1.56
N CYS A 141 17.53 6.09 -0.46
CA CYS A 141 18.02 6.77 0.75
C CYS A 141 19.30 6.14 1.32
N PHE A 142 19.37 4.81 1.36
CA PHE A 142 20.57 4.10 1.81
C PHE A 142 21.77 4.40 0.93
N PHE A 143 21.65 4.27 -0.39
CA PHE A 143 22.77 4.47 -1.30
C PHE A 143 23.21 5.94 -1.36
N VAL A 144 22.27 6.89 -1.34
CA VAL A 144 22.55 8.33 -1.31
C VAL A 144 23.26 8.73 0.00
N SER A 145 22.97 8.06 1.11
CA SER A 145 23.63 8.34 2.40
C SER A 145 25.12 7.94 2.44
N LYS A 146 25.57 7.14 1.48
CA LYS A 146 26.99 6.75 1.38
C LYS A 146 27.78 7.85 0.71
N ARG A 147 28.93 8.20 1.29
CA ARG A 147 29.82 9.27 0.79
C ARG A 147 30.65 8.87 -0.43
N ASN A 148 30.43 7.72 -1.01
CA ASN A 148 31.13 7.23 -2.21
C ASN A 148 30.35 7.65 -3.46
N LYS A 149 31.06 8.18 -4.46
CA LYS A 149 30.48 8.65 -5.74
C LYS A 149 29.63 7.58 -6.42
N MET A 150 30.20 6.37 -6.60
CA MET A 150 29.51 5.28 -7.30
C MET A 150 28.23 4.84 -6.58
N THR A 151 28.28 4.71 -5.26
CA THR A 151 27.09 4.35 -4.48
C THR A 151 26.02 5.44 -4.52
N ALA A 152 26.41 6.72 -4.47
CA ALA A 152 25.47 7.83 -4.61
C ALA A 152 24.82 7.85 -6.00
N GLN A 153 25.57 7.57 -7.07
CA GLN A 153 25.02 7.43 -8.43
C GLN A 153 23.96 6.31 -8.51
N ILE A 154 24.23 5.15 -7.90
CA ILE A 154 23.23 4.07 -7.78
C ILE A 154 21.98 4.56 -7.06
N GLY A 155 22.12 5.33 -5.97
CA GLY A 155 21.00 5.92 -5.24
C GLY A 155 20.15 6.86 -6.10
N PHE A 156 20.81 7.71 -6.91
CA PHE A 156 20.11 8.60 -7.85
C PHE A 156 19.43 7.84 -8.99
N LEU A 157 20.07 6.81 -9.54
CA LEU A 157 19.47 5.93 -10.54
C LEU A 157 18.20 5.27 -9.99
N ILE A 158 18.28 4.69 -8.78
CA ILE A 158 17.12 4.08 -8.11
C ILE A 158 16.03 5.12 -7.84
N ALA A 159 16.40 6.36 -7.46
CA ALA A 159 15.43 7.44 -7.28
C ALA A 159 14.70 7.77 -8.60
N GLY A 160 15.41 7.77 -9.72
CA GLY A 160 14.79 7.92 -11.05
C GLY A 160 13.83 6.77 -11.39
N LEU A 161 14.23 5.52 -11.10
CA LEU A 161 13.37 4.34 -11.29
C LEU A 161 12.15 4.35 -10.35
N LEU A 162 12.28 4.84 -9.12
CA LEU A 162 11.18 4.97 -8.16
C LEU A 162 10.04 5.82 -8.73
N LEU A 163 10.32 6.89 -9.48
CA LEU A 163 9.29 7.72 -10.10
C LEU A 163 8.43 6.91 -11.09
N GLY A 164 9.01 5.90 -11.75
CA GLY A 164 8.29 4.95 -12.60
C GLY A 164 7.59 3.81 -11.84
N VAL A 165 7.76 3.72 -10.51
CA VAL A 165 7.03 2.79 -9.64
C VAL A 165 5.96 3.52 -8.83
N ARG A 166 6.32 4.63 -8.18
CA ARG A 166 5.39 5.38 -7.32
C ARG A 166 5.81 6.85 -7.20
N LEU A 167 5.32 7.66 -8.11
CA LEU A 167 5.65 9.11 -8.20
C LEU A 167 5.37 9.85 -6.87
N SER A 168 4.28 9.51 -6.18
CA SER A 168 3.87 10.15 -4.93
C SER A 168 4.84 9.97 -3.76
N TYR A 169 5.88 9.12 -3.90
CA TYR A 169 6.91 8.94 -2.87
C TYR A 169 8.14 9.87 -3.05
N ALA A 170 8.15 10.67 -4.11
CA ALA A 170 9.22 11.67 -4.33
C ALA A 170 9.48 12.58 -3.10
N PRO A 171 8.46 13.10 -2.38
CA PRO A 171 8.70 14.00 -1.26
C PRO A 171 9.56 13.39 -0.14
N ILE A 172 9.48 12.07 0.12
CA ILE A 172 10.24 11.46 1.21
C ILE A 172 11.73 11.35 0.88
N ILE A 173 12.10 11.15 -0.38
CA ILE A 173 13.51 11.03 -0.80
C ILE A 173 14.15 12.38 -1.14
N LEU A 174 13.33 13.38 -1.48
CA LEU A 174 13.80 14.67 -1.99
C LEU A 174 14.83 15.36 -1.08
N PRO A 175 14.63 15.47 0.25
CA PRO A 175 15.63 16.10 1.12
C PRO A 175 16.97 15.36 1.13
N SER A 176 16.96 14.02 1.00
CA SER A 176 18.18 13.22 0.95
C SER A 176 18.94 13.42 -0.37
N LEU A 177 18.24 13.53 -1.50
CA LEU A 177 18.82 13.83 -2.80
C LEU A 177 19.42 15.25 -2.81
N LEU A 178 18.66 16.24 -2.37
CA LEU A 178 19.12 17.63 -2.32
C LEU A 178 20.34 17.79 -1.40
N TRP A 179 20.34 17.16 -0.23
CA TRP A 179 21.49 17.19 0.67
C TRP A 179 22.73 16.56 0.04
N CYS A 180 22.57 15.42 -0.65
CA CYS A 180 23.65 14.76 -1.35
C CYS A 180 24.20 15.65 -2.49
N LEU A 181 23.34 16.27 -3.29
CA LEU A 181 23.74 17.21 -4.33
C LEU A 181 24.48 18.42 -3.77
N TRP A 182 23.98 18.97 -2.65
CA TRP A 182 24.61 20.13 -1.99
C TRP A 182 26.02 19.83 -1.51
N THR A 183 26.24 18.66 -0.94
CA THR A 183 27.52 18.27 -0.33
C THR A 183 28.51 17.58 -1.30
N SER A 184 28.03 17.13 -2.47
CA SER A 184 28.86 16.43 -3.45
C SER A 184 29.58 17.37 -4.42
N LYS A 185 30.81 16.99 -4.77
CA LYS A 185 31.56 17.61 -5.89
C LYS A 185 31.13 17.03 -7.27
N ASP A 186 30.51 15.86 -7.28
CA ASP A 186 30.17 15.08 -8.49
C ASP A 186 28.72 15.31 -8.96
N ARG A 187 28.14 16.49 -8.71
CA ARG A 187 26.70 16.81 -8.95
C ARG A 187 26.21 16.41 -10.34
N ARG A 188 27.01 16.67 -11.39
CA ARG A 188 26.63 16.37 -12.80
C ARG A 188 26.42 14.87 -13.01
N TRP A 189 27.28 14.04 -12.44
CA TRP A 189 27.18 12.59 -12.53
C TRP A 189 26.00 12.02 -11.73
N LEU A 190 25.69 12.62 -10.58
CA LEU A 190 24.53 12.25 -9.78
C LEU A 190 23.23 12.59 -10.54
N LEU A 191 23.12 13.80 -11.05
CA LEU A 191 21.96 14.22 -11.88
C LEU A 191 21.84 13.34 -13.13
N GLY A 192 22.95 13.07 -13.83
CA GLY A 192 22.97 12.17 -14.98
C GLY A 192 22.45 10.77 -14.65
N ALA A 193 22.84 10.21 -13.50
CA ALA A 193 22.34 8.91 -13.05
C ALA A 193 20.82 8.95 -12.74
N GLY A 194 20.32 10.03 -12.10
CA GLY A 194 18.90 10.22 -11.87
C GLY A 194 18.09 10.34 -13.16
N ILE A 195 18.59 11.15 -14.10
CA ILE A 195 17.98 11.29 -15.43
C ILE A 195 17.97 9.95 -16.17
N ALA A 196 19.08 9.20 -16.14
CA ALA A 196 19.15 7.87 -16.74
C ALA A 196 18.09 6.94 -16.15
N GLY A 197 17.88 6.96 -14.82
CA GLY A 197 16.82 6.21 -14.16
C GLY A 197 15.41 6.59 -14.63
N ILE A 198 15.17 7.86 -15.00
CA ILE A 198 13.90 8.29 -15.57
C ILE A 198 13.79 7.90 -17.05
N VAL A 199 14.81 8.13 -17.85
CA VAL A 199 14.82 7.87 -19.29
C VAL A 199 14.55 6.41 -19.61
N VAL A 200 15.09 5.48 -18.82
CA VAL A 200 14.91 4.02 -18.97
C VAL A 200 13.44 3.61 -19.05
N TRP A 201 12.55 4.27 -18.34
CA TRP A 201 11.12 3.93 -18.34
C TRP A 201 10.26 4.97 -19.09
N LEU A 202 10.66 6.22 -19.11
CA LEU A 202 9.87 7.28 -19.73
C LEU A 202 9.88 7.15 -21.27
N MET A 203 11.02 6.82 -21.87
CA MET A 203 11.10 6.64 -23.33
C MET A 203 10.22 5.50 -23.83
N PRO A 204 10.28 4.27 -23.29
CA PRO A 204 9.33 3.22 -23.65
C PRO A 204 7.87 3.61 -23.39
N LEU A 205 7.57 4.29 -22.29
CA LEU A 205 6.21 4.74 -21.97
C LEU A 205 5.67 5.68 -23.04
N VAL A 206 6.45 6.71 -23.43
CA VAL A 206 6.05 7.65 -24.49
C VAL A 206 5.92 6.94 -25.83
N TYR A 207 6.82 5.99 -26.16
CA TYR A 207 6.75 5.22 -27.39
C TYR A 207 5.49 4.36 -27.48
N ILE A 208 5.08 3.70 -26.38
CA ILE A 208 3.90 2.81 -26.36
C ILE A 208 2.59 3.60 -26.31
N THR A 209 2.51 4.62 -25.45
CA THR A 209 1.27 5.35 -25.18
C THR A 209 1.04 6.52 -26.15
N GLY A 210 2.11 7.11 -26.69
CA GLY A 210 2.08 8.39 -27.39
C GLY A 210 2.08 9.58 -26.43
N TRP A 211 2.72 10.66 -26.85
CA TRP A 211 2.88 11.86 -26.01
C TRP A 211 1.53 12.50 -25.67
N ASP A 212 0.68 12.73 -26.68
CA ASP A 212 -0.61 13.42 -26.50
C ASP A 212 -1.56 12.63 -25.59
N SER A 213 -1.63 11.31 -25.78
CA SER A 213 -2.43 10.43 -24.90
C SER A 213 -1.93 10.42 -23.46
N LEU A 214 -0.60 10.44 -23.27
CA LEU A 214 0.00 10.50 -21.94
C LEU A 214 -0.29 11.82 -21.23
N VAL A 215 -0.20 12.96 -21.95
CA VAL A 215 -0.54 14.28 -21.43
C VAL A 215 -2.02 14.36 -21.09
N ALA A 216 -2.91 13.90 -21.97
CA ALA A 216 -4.34 13.87 -21.74
C ALA A 216 -4.71 13.01 -20.50
N ALA A 217 -4.12 11.82 -20.38
CA ALA A 217 -4.30 10.96 -19.21
C ALA A 217 -3.81 11.63 -17.92
N GLY A 218 -2.67 12.35 -17.99
CA GLY A 218 -2.13 13.10 -16.86
C GLY A 218 -3.03 14.25 -16.42
N GLN A 219 -3.58 15.02 -17.36
CA GLN A 219 -4.52 16.11 -17.09
C GLN A 219 -5.80 15.59 -16.47
N MET A 220 -6.42 14.56 -17.04
CA MET A 220 -7.63 13.92 -16.53
C MET A 220 -7.42 13.37 -15.12
N GLN A 221 -6.32 12.67 -14.88
CA GLN A 221 -6.01 12.12 -13.55
C GLN A 221 -5.77 13.21 -12.51
N THR A 222 -5.11 14.31 -12.90
CA THR A 222 -4.83 15.44 -12.00
C THR A 222 -6.12 16.17 -11.66
N ALA A 223 -6.96 16.49 -12.66
CA ALA A 223 -8.26 17.11 -12.44
C ALA A 223 -9.16 16.26 -11.54
N GLY A 224 -9.27 14.95 -11.83
CA GLY A 224 -10.03 14.02 -11.01
C GLY A 224 -9.50 13.91 -9.57
N HIS A 225 -8.15 13.85 -9.40
CA HIS A 225 -7.56 13.72 -8.07
C HIS A 225 -7.84 14.93 -7.15
N PHE A 226 -7.82 16.15 -7.70
CA PHE A 226 -8.01 17.37 -6.92
C PHE A 226 -9.45 17.90 -6.91
N GLY A 227 -10.31 17.46 -7.85
CA GLY A 227 -11.66 17.99 -8.00
C GLY A 227 -12.80 16.97 -7.82
N GLU A 228 -12.59 15.69 -8.19
CA GLU A 228 -13.70 14.75 -8.34
C GLU A 228 -13.61 13.51 -7.45
N PHE A 229 -12.38 12.89 -7.30
CA PHE A 229 -12.25 11.57 -6.66
C PHE A 229 -12.37 11.59 -5.13
N GLY A 230 -12.39 12.77 -4.51
CA GLY A 230 -12.49 12.95 -3.08
C GLY A 230 -11.20 12.60 -2.29
N GLY A 231 -11.18 13.00 -1.02
CA GLY A 231 -10.13 12.63 -0.08
C GLY A 231 -8.87 13.51 -0.09
N THR A 232 -8.76 14.52 -0.94
CA THR A 232 -7.75 15.59 -0.83
C THR A 232 -8.29 16.76 -0.01
N VAL A 233 -7.43 17.70 0.39
CA VAL A 233 -7.89 18.89 1.13
C VAL A 233 -8.83 19.77 0.29
N SER A 234 -8.72 19.71 -1.03
CA SER A 234 -9.60 20.48 -1.95
C SER A 234 -11.03 19.96 -1.96
N THR A 235 -11.23 18.66 -1.80
CA THR A 235 -12.54 17.99 -1.83
C THR A 235 -13.10 17.72 -0.44
N GLU A 236 -12.24 17.59 0.56
CA GLU A 236 -12.58 17.26 1.95
C GLU A 236 -11.80 18.20 2.88
N PRO A 237 -12.26 19.45 3.06
CA PRO A 237 -11.51 20.49 3.77
C PRO A 237 -11.56 20.38 5.30
N ASP A 238 -12.26 19.39 5.87
CA ASP A 238 -12.31 19.15 7.31
C ASP A 238 -10.95 18.60 7.81
N TYR A 239 -10.13 19.51 8.39
CA TYR A 239 -8.79 19.20 8.87
C TYR A 239 -8.80 18.25 10.08
N ASP A 240 -9.79 18.34 10.97
CA ASP A 240 -9.88 17.49 12.15
C ASP A 240 -10.24 16.07 11.77
N PHE A 241 -11.16 15.91 10.84
CA PHE A 241 -11.49 14.61 10.27
C PHE A 241 -10.32 14.00 9.53
N ARG A 242 -9.59 14.80 8.73
CA ARG A 242 -8.37 14.33 8.04
C ARG A 242 -7.27 13.90 9.00
N ALA A 243 -7.02 14.69 10.06
CA ALA A 243 -6.03 14.36 11.08
C ALA A 243 -6.41 13.05 11.80
N THR A 244 -7.68 12.90 12.17
CA THR A 244 -8.20 11.67 12.78
C THR A 244 -8.01 10.46 11.86
N LYS A 245 -8.32 10.59 10.57
CA LYS A 245 -8.14 9.51 9.58
C LYS A 245 -6.67 9.19 9.31
N LEU A 246 -5.80 10.19 9.32
CA LEU A 246 -4.36 9.98 9.21
C LEU A 246 -3.81 9.23 10.44
N LEU A 247 -4.23 9.61 11.64
CA LEU A 247 -3.87 8.91 12.87
C LEU A 247 -4.42 7.47 12.88
N GLU A 248 -5.68 7.27 12.48
CA GLU A 248 -6.25 5.94 12.30
C GLU A 248 -5.44 5.11 11.30
N GLY A 249 -5.07 5.70 10.16
CA GLY A 249 -4.24 5.06 9.14
C GLY A 249 -2.86 4.65 9.65
N LEU A 250 -2.19 5.48 10.45
CA LEU A 250 -0.90 5.15 11.06
C LEU A 250 -1.04 4.12 12.18
N TRP A 251 -1.95 4.36 13.13
CA TRP A 251 -2.09 3.59 14.35
C TRP A 251 -2.77 2.25 14.12
N ALA A 252 -3.96 2.28 13.53
CA ALA A 252 -4.78 1.09 13.36
C ALA A 252 -4.35 0.27 12.14
N ASP A 253 -4.26 0.86 10.95
CA ASP A 253 -3.90 0.12 9.74
C ASP A 253 -2.39 -0.14 9.68
N GLY A 254 -1.60 0.90 9.96
CA GLY A 254 -0.15 0.84 9.92
C GLY A 254 0.45 -0.11 10.94
N PHE A 255 0.05 0.00 12.20
CA PHE A 255 0.57 -0.83 13.28
C PHE A 255 -0.39 -1.91 13.81
N GLY A 256 -1.57 -2.05 13.24
CA GLY A 256 -2.52 -3.06 13.67
C GLY A 256 -3.05 -2.89 15.09
N LEU A 257 -2.98 -1.68 15.64
CA LEU A 257 -3.36 -1.36 17.01
C LEU A 257 -4.86 -1.05 17.11
N TYR A 258 -5.38 -0.93 18.32
CA TYR A 258 -6.80 -0.76 18.56
C TYR A 258 -7.36 0.54 18.01
N TRP A 259 -8.49 0.44 17.36
CA TRP A 259 -9.38 1.51 16.95
C TRP A 259 -10.82 0.99 17.02
N LEU A 260 -11.80 1.87 16.92
CA LEU A 260 -13.21 1.48 16.95
C LEU A 260 -13.53 0.42 15.88
N GLY A 261 -14.21 -0.66 16.29
CA GLY A 261 -14.57 -1.79 15.43
C GLY A 261 -13.46 -2.84 15.22
N ARG A 262 -12.28 -2.71 15.86
CA ARG A 262 -11.25 -3.74 15.79
C ARG A 262 -11.38 -4.79 16.90
N HIS A 263 -10.80 -5.96 16.65
CA HIS A 263 -10.78 -7.08 17.58
C HIS A 263 -10.06 -6.71 18.89
N TRP A 264 -10.55 -7.18 20.04
CA TRP A 264 -10.03 -6.86 21.39
C TRP A 264 -8.53 -7.17 21.58
N VAL A 265 -7.97 -8.16 20.86
CA VAL A 265 -6.53 -8.46 20.89
C VAL A 265 -5.69 -7.26 20.49
N THR A 266 -6.18 -6.42 19.57
CA THR A 266 -5.48 -5.19 19.16
C THR A 266 -5.48 -4.15 20.28
N MET A 267 -6.47 -4.17 21.19
CA MET A 267 -6.49 -3.34 22.39
C MET A 267 -5.41 -3.77 23.38
N GLY A 268 -5.26 -5.09 23.59
CA GLY A 268 -4.16 -5.62 24.40
C GLY A 268 -2.79 -5.20 23.84
N ALA A 269 -2.59 -5.33 22.53
CA ALA A 269 -1.36 -4.86 21.88
C ALA A 269 -1.13 -3.35 22.07
N ALA A 270 -2.17 -2.52 21.92
CA ALA A 270 -2.09 -1.08 22.11
C ALA A 270 -1.70 -0.71 23.55
N ILE A 271 -2.35 -1.30 24.55
CA ILE A 271 -2.04 -1.07 25.97
C ILE A 271 -0.60 -1.47 26.29
N MET A 272 -0.15 -2.63 25.81
CA MET A 272 1.22 -3.10 26.02
C MET A 272 2.24 -2.16 25.36
N LEU A 273 1.99 -1.68 24.14
CA LEU A 273 2.87 -0.72 23.46
C LEU A 273 2.94 0.62 24.22
N LEU A 274 1.79 1.17 24.64
CA LEU A 274 1.75 2.41 25.42
C LEU A 274 2.46 2.23 26.77
N GLY A 275 2.30 1.09 27.43
CA GLY A 275 3.05 0.76 28.64
C GLY A 275 4.57 0.71 28.42
N MET A 276 5.01 0.11 27.31
CA MET A 276 6.44 0.07 26.93
C MET A 276 6.98 1.50 26.65
N ILE A 277 6.20 2.34 25.97
CA ILE A 277 6.53 3.75 25.72
C ILE A 277 6.69 4.49 27.05
N ALA A 278 5.72 4.36 27.96
CA ALA A 278 5.75 5.02 29.27
C ALA A 278 6.99 4.60 30.11
N MET A 279 7.33 3.30 30.09
CA MET A 279 8.50 2.76 30.80
C MET A 279 9.85 3.24 30.23
N CYS A 280 9.92 3.59 28.96
CA CYS A 280 11.15 4.04 28.28
C CYS A 280 11.12 5.53 27.91
N TRP A 281 10.18 6.29 28.46
CA TRP A 281 9.95 7.69 28.06
C TRP A 281 11.18 8.59 28.20
N GLN A 282 11.90 8.48 29.31
CA GLN A 282 13.11 9.27 29.56
C GLN A 282 14.19 8.95 28.51
N ASP A 283 14.46 7.67 28.28
CA ASP A 283 15.43 7.22 27.28
C ASP A 283 15.06 7.69 25.87
N LEU A 284 13.75 7.73 25.57
CA LEU A 284 13.24 8.21 24.29
C LEU A 284 13.45 9.73 24.15
N PHE A 285 13.12 10.51 25.17
CA PHE A 285 13.25 11.96 25.15
C PHE A 285 14.70 12.40 24.97
N ASP A 286 15.64 11.76 25.67
CA ASP A 286 17.08 12.02 25.54
C ASP A 286 17.61 11.68 24.14
N ARG A 287 17.06 10.67 23.48
CA ARG A 287 17.44 10.32 22.11
C ARG A 287 16.80 11.26 21.09
N PHE A 288 15.55 11.65 21.31
CA PHE A 288 14.86 12.59 20.44
C PHE A 288 15.58 13.94 20.38
N ASN A 289 16.06 14.43 21.53
CA ASN A 289 16.87 15.65 21.61
C ASN A 289 18.22 15.53 20.88
N LYS A 290 18.69 14.30 20.60
CA LYS A 290 19.93 14.03 19.85
C LYS A 290 19.68 13.80 18.36
N ILE A 291 18.41 13.77 17.89
CA ILE A 291 18.11 13.72 16.45
C ILE A 291 18.61 15.01 15.83
N SER A 292 19.68 14.89 15.06
CA SER A 292 20.26 16.03 14.36
C SER A 292 19.27 16.57 13.34
N LEU A 293 18.97 17.85 13.38
CA LEU A 293 18.20 18.55 12.34
C LEU A 293 18.84 18.45 10.95
N ARG A 294 20.09 17.95 10.88
CA ARG A 294 20.77 17.63 9.61
C ARG A 294 20.40 16.26 9.05
N ASN A 295 19.54 15.49 9.74
CA ASN A 295 19.09 14.21 9.22
C ASN A 295 18.08 14.42 8.08
N SER A 296 18.54 14.26 6.85
CA SER A 296 17.74 14.44 5.65
C SER A 296 16.53 13.49 5.55
N LEU A 297 16.65 12.29 6.12
CA LEU A 297 15.54 11.33 6.15
C LEU A 297 14.42 11.79 7.10
N PHE A 298 14.78 12.41 8.25
CA PHE A 298 13.78 13.02 9.13
C PHE A 298 12.96 14.07 8.39
N TRP A 299 13.63 14.99 7.69
CA TRP A 299 12.94 15.99 6.87
C TRP A 299 12.15 15.39 5.72
N GLY A 300 12.63 14.28 5.18
CA GLY A 300 11.87 13.49 4.19
C GLY A 300 10.55 12.97 4.77
N CYS A 301 10.57 12.43 5.99
CA CYS A 301 9.36 11.97 6.68
C CYS A 301 8.40 13.12 6.98
N VAL A 302 8.91 14.28 7.45
CA VAL A 302 8.11 15.49 7.72
C VAL A 302 7.45 15.98 6.43
N LEU A 303 8.24 16.16 5.36
CA LEU A 303 7.73 16.60 4.06
C LEU A 303 6.69 15.63 3.50
N TYR A 304 6.94 14.33 3.62
CA TYR A 304 6.01 13.32 3.17
C TYR A 304 4.71 13.30 3.99
N LEU A 305 4.81 13.46 5.32
CA LEU A 305 3.63 13.56 6.18
C LEU A 305 2.76 14.76 5.80
N THR A 306 3.38 15.92 5.55
CA THR A 306 2.71 17.12 5.04
C THR A 306 2.06 16.84 3.67
N TRP A 307 2.81 16.19 2.77
CA TRP A 307 2.32 15.83 1.45
C TRP A 307 1.08 14.94 1.50
N ILE A 308 1.07 13.87 2.30
CA ILE A 308 -0.08 12.98 2.39
C ILE A 308 -1.27 13.64 3.07
N PHE A 309 -1.03 14.51 4.05
CA PHE A 309 -2.09 15.24 4.74
C PHE A 309 -2.86 16.17 3.79
N PHE A 310 -2.16 16.94 2.97
CA PHE A 310 -2.80 17.94 2.11
C PHE A 310 -3.22 17.38 0.74
N PHE A 311 -2.40 16.53 0.13
CA PHE A 311 -2.51 16.20 -1.29
C PHE A 311 -2.87 14.74 -1.58
N GLN A 312 -2.98 13.87 -0.56
CA GLN A 312 -3.33 12.47 -0.78
C GLN A 312 -4.66 12.10 -0.14
N ASN A 313 -5.29 11.07 -0.69
CA ASN A 313 -6.53 10.51 -0.16
C ASN A 313 -6.25 9.64 1.08
N VAL A 314 -5.96 10.27 2.22
CA VAL A 314 -5.72 9.56 3.49
C VAL A 314 -7.02 9.11 4.17
N ILE A 315 -8.15 9.66 3.77
CA ILE A 315 -9.47 9.37 4.36
C ILE A 315 -9.90 7.96 4.00
N TYR A 316 -9.83 7.62 2.71
CA TYR A 316 -10.31 6.34 2.20
C TYR A 316 -9.21 5.32 1.93
N LYS A 317 -7.94 5.73 1.85
CA LYS A 317 -6.81 4.89 1.43
C LYS A 317 -5.64 4.97 2.41
N SER A 318 -5.66 4.17 3.47
CA SER A 318 -4.60 4.11 4.49
C SER A 318 -3.22 3.72 3.94
N ARG A 319 -3.14 3.12 2.74
CA ARG A 319 -1.86 2.77 2.08
C ARG A 319 -0.91 3.96 1.89
N HIS A 320 -1.42 5.20 1.91
CA HIS A 320 -0.58 6.39 1.80
C HIS A 320 0.37 6.59 2.99
N VAL A 321 0.11 6.00 4.17
CA VAL A 321 1.05 6.06 5.30
C VAL A 321 2.20 5.04 5.21
N LEU A 322 2.15 4.12 4.24
CA LEU A 322 3.06 2.99 4.11
C LEU A 322 4.56 3.37 4.16
N PRO A 323 5.04 4.44 3.47
CA PRO A 323 6.46 4.82 3.51
C PRO A 323 6.98 5.23 4.89
N LEU A 324 6.10 5.66 5.80
CA LEU A 324 6.47 6.06 7.15
C LEU A 324 6.64 4.84 8.09
N ILE A 325 5.94 3.74 7.80
CA ILE A 325 5.89 2.56 8.67
C ILE A 325 7.27 1.97 8.97
N PRO A 326 8.19 1.77 8.02
CA PRO A 326 9.51 1.20 8.33
C PRO A 326 10.30 2.06 9.31
N ILE A 327 10.23 3.38 9.19
CA ILE A 327 10.96 4.31 10.07
C ILE A 327 10.31 4.37 11.45
N LEU A 328 8.98 4.46 11.51
CA LEU A 328 8.25 4.47 12.78
C LEU A 328 8.37 3.13 13.53
N SER A 329 8.59 2.01 12.82
CA SER A 329 8.82 0.68 13.42
C SER A 329 10.10 0.60 14.26
N LEU A 330 11.03 1.53 14.10
CA LEU A 330 12.20 1.63 14.95
C LEU A 330 11.83 1.87 16.42
N LEU A 331 10.72 2.59 16.70
CA LEU A 331 10.27 2.88 18.06
C LEU A 331 9.83 1.62 18.82
N PRO A 332 8.81 0.85 18.39
CA PRO A 332 8.41 -0.35 19.10
C PRO A 332 9.54 -1.40 19.16
N ALA A 333 10.35 -1.53 18.13
CA ALA A 333 11.50 -2.42 18.13
C ALA A 333 12.55 -2.01 19.17
N TYR A 334 12.80 -0.71 19.33
CA TYR A 334 13.69 -0.17 20.37
C TYR A 334 13.18 -0.51 21.76
N PHE A 335 11.89 -0.27 22.06
CA PHE A 335 11.32 -0.58 23.37
C PHE A 335 11.44 -2.07 23.70
N ILE A 336 11.11 -2.95 22.75
CA ILE A 336 11.25 -4.41 22.92
C ILE A 336 12.70 -4.77 23.23
N ALA A 337 13.66 -4.21 22.53
CA ALA A 337 15.09 -4.48 22.77
C ALA A 337 15.54 -4.03 24.16
N GLN A 338 15.09 -2.86 24.63
CA GLN A 338 15.42 -2.36 25.96
C GLN A 338 14.82 -3.23 27.07
N LEU A 339 13.59 -3.70 26.90
CA LEU A 339 12.90 -4.54 27.89
C LEU A 339 13.53 -5.94 28.02
N ASN A 340 14.17 -6.44 26.96
CA ASN A 340 14.82 -7.74 26.99
C ASN A 340 15.98 -7.83 28.02
N PHE A 341 16.56 -6.70 28.43
CA PHE A 341 17.61 -6.62 29.43
C PHE A 341 17.10 -6.33 30.86
N ARG A 342 15.81 -6.03 31.03
CA ARG A 342 15.18 -5.70 32.31
C ARG A 342 14.59 -6.93 33.01
N LYS A 343 13.79 -6.73 34.07
CA LYS A 343 13.18 -7.80 34.90
C LYS A 343 12.32 -8.75 34.03
N ARG A 344 12.10 -9.98 34.52
CA ARG A 344 11.31 -11.05 33.85
C ARG A 344 9.91 -10.58 33.37
N VAL A 345 9.26 -9.73 34.17
CA VAL A 345 7.92 -9.17 33.85
C VAL A 345 7.94 -8.38 32.52
N PHE A 346 8.97 -7.56 32.31
CA PHE A 346 9.06 -6.75 31.09
C PHE A 346 9.29 -7.60 29.85
N ARG A 347 10.06 -8.68 29.96
CA ARG A 347 10.21 -9.67 28.87
C ARG A 347 8.89 -10.32 28.53
N ALA A 348 8.07 -10.68 29.55
CA ALA A 348 6.76 -11.24 29.33
C ALA A 348 5.84 -10.26 28.59
N VAL A 349 5.80 -8.99 28.98
CA VAL A 349 5.02 -7.95 28.28
C VAL A 349 5.44 -7.83 26.82
N ALA A 350 6.75 -7.78 26.53
CA ALA A 350 7.25 -7.73 25.16
C ALA A 350 6.86 -8.96 24.33
N LEU A 351 6.97 -10.15 24.90
CA LEU A 351 6.56 -11.40 24.22
C LEU A 351 5.04 -11.46 23.99
N CYS A 352 4.24 -11.04 24.96
CA CYS A 352 2.79 -10.95 24.82
C CYS A 352 2.40 -9.94 23.74
N PHE A 353 3.07 -8.77 23.70
CA PHE A 353 2.87 -7.80 22.61
C PHE A 353 3.16 -8.42 21.24
N LEU A 354 4.33 -9.06 21.07
CA LEU A 354 4.69 -9.72 19.81
C LEU A 354 3.69 -10.81 19.43
N GLY A 355 3.19 -11.59 20.40
CA GLY A 355 2.15 -12.59 20.20
C GLY A 355 0.83 -11.98 19.72
N CYS A 356 0.32 -10.94 20.39
CA CYS A 356 -0.89 -10.24 19.98
C CYS A 356 -0.74 -9.57 18.62
N TYR A 357 0.41 -8.96 18.36
CA TYR A 357 0.73 -8.27 17.11
C TYR A 357 0.76 -9.23 15.91
N SER A 358 1.47 -10.36 16.05
CA SER A 358 1.52 -11.38 15.01
C SER A 358 0.16 -12.06 14.80
N TYR A 359 -0.59 -12.35 15.89
CA TYR A 359 -1.94 -12.91 15.80
C TYR A 359 -2.89 -11.98 15.02
N ALA A 360 -2.91 -10.67 15.37
CA ALA A 360 -3.75 -9.69 14.69
C ALA A 360 -3.42 -9.63 13.19
N THR A 361 -2.13 -9.64 12.83
CA THR A 361 -1.69 -9.63 11.44
C THR A 361 -2.10 -10.90 10.70
N LEU A 362 -1.83 -12.08 11.26
CA LEU A 362 -2.18 -13.36 10.63
C LEU A 362 -3.71 -13.49 10.46
N HIS A 363 -4.48 -12.99 11.42
CA HIS A 363 -5.94 -12.96 11.31
C HIS A 363 -6.40 -12.11 10.12
N LEU A 364 -5.82 -10.91 9.92
CA LEU A 364 -6.10 -10.07 8.75
C LEU A 364 -5.66 -10.74 7.44
N VAL A 365 -4.52 -11.41 7.43
CA VAL A 365 -4.03 -12.15 6.24
C VAL A 365 -4.99 -13.28 5.86
N VAL A 366 -5.50 -14.03 6.84
CA VAL A 366 -6.52 -15.09 6.59
C VAL A 366 -7.80 -14.48 6.02
N GLN A 367 -8.22 -13.33 6.55
CA GLN A 367 -9.40 -12.63 6.03
C GLN A 367 -9.15 -12.06 4.62
N HIS A 368 -7.95 -11.57 4.35
CA HIS A 368 -7.57 -11.08 3.02
C HIS A 368 -7.62 -12.15 1.92
N LYS A 369 -7.54 -13.43 2.28
CA LYS A 369 -7.73 -14.54 1.32
C LYS A 369 -9.19 -14.74 0.90
N LYS A 370 -10.14 -14.15 1.62
CA LYS A 370 -11.56 -14.16 1.25
C LYS A 370 -11.84 -13.01 0.28
N PRO A 371 -12.73 -13.22 -0.72
CA PRO A 371 -13.05 -12.19 -1.69
C PRO A 371 -13.56 -10.89 -1.04
N SER A 372 -13.12 -9.73 -1.53
CA SER A 372 -13.66 -8.41 -1.17
C SER A 372 -15.15 -8.29 -1.53
N ALA A 373 -15.86 -7.30 -0.97
CA ALA A 373 -17.30 -7.17 -1.24
C ALA A 373 -17.59 -7.06 -2.75
N ILE A 374 -16.79 -6.32 -3.51
CA ILE A 374 -16.97 -6.23 -4.97
C ILE A 374 -16.65 -7.54 -5.70
N ALA A 375 -15.66 -8.31 -5.22
CA ALA A 375 -15.36 -9.63 -5.78
C ALA A 375 -16.46 -10.65 -5.46
N GLN A 376 -17.12 -10.54 -4.28
CA GLN A 376 -18.30 -11.33 -3.96
C GLN A 376 -19.48 -10.96 -4.86
N VAL A 377 -19.71 -9.68 -5.14
CA VAL A 377 -20.71 -9.22 -6.11
C VAL A 377 -20.42 -9.77 -7.50
N TYR A 378 -19.15 -9.73 -7.94
CA TYR A 378 -18.75 -10.34 -9.20
C TYR A 378 -19.13 -11.83 -9.27
N ASN A 379 -18.76 -12.62 -8.26
CA ASN A 379 -19.11 -14.05 -8.21
C ASN A 379 -20.62 -14.24 -8.25
N TYR A 380 -21.36 -13.46 -7.47
CA TYR A 380 -22.82 -13.52 -7.41
C TYR A 380 -23.48 -13.28 -8.78
N LEU A 381 -23.08 -12.23 -9.50
CA LEU A 381 -23.61 -11.92 -10.84
C LEU A 381 -23.19 -12.97 -11.87
N ASN A 382 -21.97 -13.50 -11.77
CA ASN A 382 -21.49 -14.55 -12.64
C ASN A 382 -22.28 -15.85 -12.47
N ASP A 383 -22.65 -16.19 -11.22
CA ASP A 383 -23.43 -17.39 -10.89
C ASP A 383 -24.91 -17.25 -11.30
N MET A 384 -25.45 -16.04 -11.40
CA MET A 384 -26.81 -15.79 -11.88
C MET A 384 -27.02 -16.25 -13.32
N ASN A 385 -25.96 -16.21 -14.15
CA ASN A 385 -25.96 -16.63 -15.56
C ASN A 385 -27.23 -16.21 -16.34
N ALA A 386 -27.77 -15.02 -16.02
CA ALA A 386 -29.03 -14.52 -16.53
C ALA A 386 -28.87 -14.03 -17.96
N GLN A 387 -29.80 -14.44 -18.84
CA GLN A 387 -29.96 -13.84 -20.15
C GLN A 387 -30.71 -12.50 -19.98
N ASN A 388 -30.20 -11.41 -20.58
CA ASN A 388 -30.73 -10.06 -20.48
C ASN A 388 -30.63 -9.42 -19.08
N LEU A 389 -29.51 -9.61 -18.40
CA LEU A 389 -29.20 -8.97 -17.14
C LEU A 389 -28.89 -7.47 -17.34
N HIS A 390 -29.61 -6.59 -16.64
CA HIS A 390 -29.34 -5.16 -16.57
C HIS A 390 -28.71 -4.83 -15.22
N VAL A 391 -27.53 -4.22 -15.21
CA VAL A 391 -26.82 -3.87 -13.98
C VAL A 391 -26.64 -2.38 -13.88
N ALA A 392 -27.33 -1.76 -12.93
CA ALA A 392 -27.20 -0.35 -12.61
C ALA A 392 -26.23 -0.12 -11.45
N SER A 393 -25.19 0.67 -11.68
CA SER A 393 -24.13 0.91 -10.69
C SER A 393 -23.30 2.15 -10.99
N THR A 394 -22.47 2.57 -10.03
CA THR A 394 -21.48 3.62 -10.30
C THR A 394 -20.51 3.23 -11.43
N PRO A 395 -19.95 4.19 -12.18
CA PRO A 395 -19.04 3.91 -13.30
C PRO A 395 -17.84 3.02 -12.91
N LEU A 396 -17.36 3.15 -11.68
CA LEU A 396 -16.21 2.38 -11.21
C LEU A 396 -16.56 0.89 -10.98
N ILE A 397 -17.76 0.61 -10.46
CA ILE A 397 -18.26 -0.76 -10.31
C ILE A 397 -18.56 -1.37 -11.68
N LYS A 398 -19.21 -0.62 -12.57
CA LYS A 398 -19.41 -1.01 -13.97
C LYS A 398 -18.08 -1.42 -14.62
N TYR A 399 -17.06 -0.56 -14.52
CA TYR A 399 -15.73 -0.85 -15.06
C TYR A 399 -15.17 -2.18 -14.53
N TYR A 400 -15.24 -2.39 -13.20
CA TYR A 400 -14.72 -3.59 -12.57
C TYR A 400 -15.42 -4.87 -13.06
N LEU A 401 -16.74 -4.84 -13.14
CA LEU A 401 -17.54 -6.00 -13.54
C LEU A 401 -17.40 -6.29 -15.04
N ALA A 402 -17.51 -5.28 -15.89
CA ALA A 402 -17.42 -5.40 -17.34
C ALA A 402 -16.03 -5.90 -17.78
N ALA A 403 -14.96 -5.35 -17.22
CA ALA A 403 -13.59 -5.74 -17.56
C ALA A 403 -13.23 -7.18 -17.11
N GLN A 404 -13.99 -7.76 -16.19
CA GLN A 404 -13.87 -9.18 -15.81
C GLN A 404 -14.83 -10.10 -16.54
N GLY A 405 -15.59 -9.57 -17.54
CA GLY A 405 -16.37 -10.38 -18.48
C GLY A 405 -17.81 -10.67 -18.06
N ILE A 406 -18.36 -9.95 -17.06
CA ILE A 406 -19.81 -10.04 -16.77
C ILE A 406 -20.58 -9.58 -17.99
N LYS A 407 -21.43 -10.48 -18.52
CA LYS A 407 -22.31 -10.21 -19.65
C LYS A 407 -23.62 -9.59 -19.16
N ALA A 408 -23.67 -8.28 -19.18
CA ALA A 408 -24.85 -7.51 -18.77
C ALA A 408 -24.93 -6.20 -19.56
N GLU A 409 -26.12 -5.64 -19.68
CA GLU A 409 -26.28 -4.26 -20.06
C GLU A 409 -26.04 -3.36 -18.84
N PHE A 410 -24.98 -2.55 -18.90
CA PHE A 410 -24.57 -1.72 -17.77
C PHE A 410 -25.15 -0.32 -17.88
N ILE A 411 -25.91 0.08 -16.87
CA ILE A 411 -26.52 1.40 -16.76
C ILE A 411 -25.73 2.19 -15.70
N PRO A 412 -24.97 3.23 -16.09
CA PRO A 412 -24.21 4.02 -15.14
C PRO A 412 -25.14 4.91 -14.30
N ILE A 413 -24.92 4.95 -13.00
CA ILE A 413 -25.56 5.87 -12.05
C ILE A 413 -24.54 6.91 -11.64
N GLU A 414 -24.64 8.12 -12.17
CA GLU A 414 -23.77 9.26 -11.86
C GLU A 414 -24.52 10.36 -11.11
N SER A 415 -25.84 10.41 -11.29
CA SER A 415 -26.71 11.45 -10.72
C SER A 415 -28.01 10.89 -10.16
N ARG A 416 -28.74 11.73 -9.40
CA ARG A 416 -30.10 11.40 -8.94
C ARG A 416 -31.10 11.27 -10.10
N ASP A 417 -30.85 11.97 -11.21
CA ASP A 417 -31.71 11.91 -12.39
C ASP A 417 -31.63 10.53 -13.07
N ASP A 418 -30.48 9.88 -13.04
CA ASP A 418 -30.30 8.53 -13.56
C ASP A 418 -31.15 7.52 -12.76
N ILE A 419 -31.16 7.67 -11.41
CA ILE A 419 -32.02 6.86 -10.54
C ILE A 419 -33.50 7.08 -10.90
N SER A 420 -33.92 8.33 -11.10
CA SER A 420 -35.30 8.68 -11.45
C SER A 420 -35.73 8.13 -12.83
N ARG A 421 -34.78 7.99 -13.77
CA ARG A 421 -35.02 7.33 -15.07
C ARG A 421 -35.21 5.83 -14.90
N LEU A 422 -34.37 5.17 -14.09
CA LEU A 422 -34.47 3.74 -13.79
C LEU A 422 -35.79 3.38 -13.09
N GLU A 423 -36.32 4.27 -12.25
CA GLU A 423 -37.61 4.10 -11.57
C GLU A 423 -38.80 4.08 -12.53
N LYS A 424 -38.68 4.72 -13.71
CA LYS A 424 -39.72 4.78 -14.76
C LYS A 424 -39.59 3.64 -15.79
N THR A 425 -38.57 2.81 -15.73
CA THR A 425 -38.37 1.70 -16.67
C THR A 425 -39.39 0.57 -16.37
N GLU A 426 -39.92 -0.08 -17.41
CA GLU A 426 -40.94 -1.13 -17.29
C GLU A 426 -40.38 -2.38 -16.57
N ASP A 427 -41.27 -3.09 -15.86
CA ASP A 427 -40.95 -4.26 -15.01
C ASP A 427 -40.61 -5.54 -15.78
N SER A 428 -40.40 -5.47 -17.09
CA SER A 428 -40.13 -6.63 -17.95
C SER A 428 -38.65 -7.07 -17.97
N MET A 429 -37.75 -6.35 -17.29
CA MET A 429 -36.31 -6.58 -17.30
C MET A 429 -35.82 -7.06 -15.92
N GLN A 430 -34.90 -8.02 -15.91
CA GLN A 430 -34.18 -8.38 -14.68
C GLN A 430 -33.15 -7.29 -14.34
N LEU A 431 -33.55 -6.36 -13.48
CA LEU A 431 -32.72 -5.23 -13.09
C LEU A 431 -32.02 -5.49 -11.75
N VAL A 432 -30.70 -5.37 -11.74
CA VAL A 432 -29.87 -5.42 -10.53
C VAL A 432 -29.25 -4.04 -10.27
N VAL A 433 -29.51 -3.49 -9.10
CA VAL A 433 -28.95 -2.19 -8.67
C VAL A 433 -27.90 -2.44 -7.59
N ILE A 434 -26.69 -1.90 -7.77
CA ILE A 434 -25.58 -2.03 -6.81
C ILE A 434 -25.32 -0.67 -6.14
N GLY A 435 -25.43 -0.64 -4.82
CA GLY A 435 -25.24 0.54 -3.98
C GLY A 435 -26.49 0.91 -3.20
N SER A 436 -27.26 1.91 -3.66
CA SER A 436 -28.48 2.37 -3.01
C SER A 436 -29.73 1.80 -3.70
N PRO A 437 -30.81 1.52 -2.94
CA PRO A 437 -32.07 1.06 -3.53
C PRO A 437 -32.74 2.18 -4.35
N LEU A 438 -33.64 1.80 -5.26
CA LEU A 438 -34.58 2.72 -5.90
C LEU A 438 -35.64 3.15 -4.89
N ASN A 439 -36.02 4.45 -4.91
CA ASN A 439 -36.95 4.99 -3.90
C ASN A 439 -38.43 4.55 -4.14
N ASN A 440 -38.82 4.40 -5.42
CA ASN A 440 -40.19 4.16 -5.82
C ASN A 440 -40.50 2.72 -6.23
N LYS A 441 -39.54 1.81 -6.10
CA LYS A 441 -39.70 0.38 -6.40
C LYS A 441 -39.30 -0.47 -5.21
N ILE A 442 -40.07 -1.49 -4.90
CA ILE A 442 -39.75 -2.47 -3.84
C ILE A 442 -38.88 -3.55 -4.46
N PRO A 443 -37.66 -3.78 -3.97
CA PRO A 443 -36.82 -4.84 -4.48
C PRO A 443 -37.41 -6.23 -4.16
N GLN A 444 -37.32 -7.15 -5.08
CA GLN A 444 -37.68 -8.58 -4.89
C GLN A 444 -36.69 -9.24 -3.92
N SER A 445 -35.41 -8.89 -4.02
CA SER A 445 -34.37 -9.35 -3.10
C SER A 445 -33.38 -8.25 -2.75
N LYS A 446 -32.79 -8.37 -1.54
CA LYS A 446 -31.64 -7.56 -1.09
C LYS A 446 -30.58 -8.48 -0.56
N ARG A 447 -29.35 -8.32 -1.06
CA ARG A 447 -28.15 -8.98 -0.52
C ARG A 447 -27.08 -7.95 -0.19
N THR A 448 -26.42 -8.10 0.95
CA THR A 448 -25.30 -7.23 1.32
C THR A 448 -24.05 -8.09 1.50
N PHE A 449 -23.00 -7.70 0.82
CA PHE A 449 -21.70 -8.37 0.83
C PHE A 449 -20.74 -7.58 1.70
N TYR A 450 -20.03 -8.28 2.60
CA TYR A 450 -19.15 -7.67 3.58
C TYR A 450 -17.73 -8.20 3.47
N HIS A 451 -16.79 -7.31 3.73
CA HIS A 451 -15.40 -7.66 3.94
C HIS A 451 -14.83 -6.82 5.09
N ASN A 452 -13.76 -7.29 5.75
CA ASN A 452 -13.19 -6.55 6.86
C ASN A 452 -12.61 -5.19 6.40
N PRO A 453 -13.09 -4.04 6.93
CA PRO A 453 -12.62 -2.72 6.52
C PRO A 453 -11.13 -2.48 6.82
N TYR A 454 -10.53 -3.21 7.76
CA TYR A 454 -9.09 -3.15 8.04
C TYR A 454 -8.23 -4.00 7.10
N VAL A 455 -8.86 -4.76 6.22
CA VAL A 455 -8.22 -5.38 5.06
C VAL A 455 -8.36 -4.46 3.86
N ASN A 456 -9.58 -4.02 3.54
CA ASN A 456 -9.84 -3.05 2.46
C ASN A 456 -11.00 -2.11 2.85
N ARG A 457 -10.69 -0.85 3.19
CA ARG A 457 -11.68 0.13 3.62
C ARG A 457 -12.65 0.53 2.52
N MET A 458 -12.17 0.70 1.32
CA MET A 458 -12.95 1.27 0.21
C MET A 458 -14.05 0.32 -0.26
N TRP A 459 -13.83 -0.98 -0.14
CA TRP A 459 -14.72 -2.02 -0.67
C TRP A 459 -15.10 -3.03 0.42
N SER A 460 -15.41 -2.51 1.61
CA SER A 460 -15.77 -3.33 2.77
C SER A 460 -17.24 -3.74 2.79
N GLU A 461 -18.13 -2.99 2.13
CA GLU A 461 -19.55 -3.28 2.07
C GLU A 461 -20.14 -2.85 0.72
N LEU A 462 -20.95 -3.74 0.11
CA LEU A 462 -21.75 -3.45 -1.06
C LEU A 462 -23.12 -4.12 -0.96
N SER A 463 -24.19 -3.36 -1.18
CA SER A 463 -25.55 -3.89 -1.25
C SER A 463 -25.99 -4.05 -2.70
N VAL A 464 -26.68 -5.14 -2.98
CA VAL A 464 -27.26 -5.50 -4.27
C VAL A 464 -28.75 -5.66 -4.10
N TYR A 465 -29.53 -5.04 -4.97
CA TYR A 465 -30.99 -5.06 -5.00
C TYR A 465 -31.45 -5.60 -6.35
N GLU A 466 -32.35 -6.58 -6.34
CA GLU A 466 -32.95 -7.15 -7.55
C GLU A 466 -34.41 -6.63 -7.69
N TYR A 467 -34.79 -6.26 -8.90
CA TYR A 467 -36.13 -5.75 -9.24
C TYR A 467 -36.74 -6.53 -10.37
#